data_b6081f32a2042ef8894c818c3e8714c2
#
_entry.id   b6081f32a2042ef8894c818c3e8714c2
#
_cell.length_a   1.000
_cell.length_b   1.000
_cell.length_c   1.000
_cell.angle_alpha   90.00
_cell.angle_beta   90.00
_cell.angle_gamma   90.00
#
_symmetry.space_group_name_H-M   'P 1'
#
loop_
_entity.id
_entity.type
_entity.pdbx_description
1 polymer ?
#
loop_
_entity_poly.entity_id
_entity_poly.type
_entity_poly.pdbx_seq_one_letter_code
_entity_poly.pdbx_strand_id
1 'polypeptide(L)'
;MTAARFFLFALLIYFVNFFPQSGNKSYLDIRSQYENLEKNNSSALPGVKQYITKAKKEKEYSRLVQGYKDAVFFSPSNQHKMLYADSTILAALKSEDKDLISMAYLGKGIIYYFNFKKFEPALDEYLKAYQYAQNTSDDYLRYKVKYHLGVVKSYLGYYQDALELFNDCNHFFETKSKEQLHPNEIYNNTRGYYNTLHQMIVCYRNLKQFKVSDSLVNVALSRTYDMNEFSLERGYFFKCKGLLEYNHKNYKAAISDLGQSLDPILKAKDFAWASVVYYYLGKSYSGFDEAKGLKYLMKVDSIFNTHHFILPEVRASYEDLIKSSKKEKSLEKELYYTKQLLKVDSVLVRDFSYLSPRIHKEYDTRLLIDKKDQLERKSKGRLISMIVCIALALFFLGMFIFRYYREQKVQRKYTELQYKLSEQGLKVREKNEKLKAEGEQRKSVLTAEQIQDLSSKLSLFESNKGFVKKGLTQNKLALQLNTNTSYLSSYINEQKKMNFNRYIGELRISYITQLLNSNRKYLNYTIEALAEECGISSRQNFSDLFYEINGIRPKDFIRKRKEELEEN
;
A
#
# COMPACT_ATOMS: atom_id res chain seq x y z
N MET A 1 39.56 73.54 -6.00
CA MET A 1 38.65 72.62 -6.72
C MET A 1 38.50 71.23 -6.02
N THR A 2 38.93 71.01 -4.81
CA THR A 2 38.94 69.73 -4.13
C THR A 2 37.84 69.59 -3.06
N ALA A 3 37.35 70.66 -2.45
CA ALA A 3 36.31 70.58 -1.41
C ALA A 3 34.87 70.35 -1.97
N ALA A 4 34.57 70.91 -3.14
CA ALA A 4 33.26 70.78 -3.77
C ALA A 4 32.97 69.36 -4.32
N ARG A 5 34.02 68.62 -4.73
CA ARG A 5 33.90 67.24 -5.19
C ARG A 5 33.67 66.26 -4.02
N PHE A 6 34.21 66.53 -2.85
CA PHE A 6 33.98 65.73 -1.66
C PHE A 6 32.54 65.91 -1.11
N PHE A 7 31.98 67.14 -1.20
CA PHE A 7 30.62 67.40 -0.77
C PHE A 7 29.58 66.80 -1.71
N LEU A 8 29.86 66.78 -3.02
CA LEU A 8 28.97 66.10 -3.99
C LEU A 8 29.00 64.58 -3.84
N PHE A 9 30.16 64.00 -3.49
CA PHE A 9 30.27 62.54 -3.26
C PHE A 9 29.59 62.11 -1.92
N ALA A 10 29.71 62.92 -0.89
CA ALA A 10 29.01 62.71 0.38
C ALA A 10 27.48 62.89 0.24
N LEU A 11 26.99 63.82 -0.59
CA LEU A 11 25.57 64.00 -0.88
C LEU A 11 25.03 62.83 -1.71
N LEU A 12 25.79 62.25 -2.65
CA LEU A 12 25.42 61.07 -3.40
C LEU A 12 25.34 59.80 -2.53
N ILE A 13 26.26 59.64 -1.56
CA ILE A 13 26.23 58.54 -0.58
C ILE A 13 25.05 58.72 0.40
N TYR A 14 24.68 59.95 0.77
CA TYR A 14 23.53 60.23 1.63
C TYR A 14 22.20 60.00 0.90
N PHE A 15 22.09 60.30 -0.41
CA PHE A 15 20.90 60.06 -1.22
C PHE A 15 20.70 58.57 -1.53
N VAL A 16 21.77 57.77 -1.65
CA VAL A 16 21.66 56.31 -1.87
C VAL A 16 21.18 55.59 -0.61
N ASN A 17 21.41 56.15 0.59
CA ASN A 17 20.93 55.56 1.85
C ASN A 17 19.52 56.02 2.28
N PHE A 18 18.90 56.97 1.56
CA PHE A 18 17.55 57.48 1.84
C PHE A 18 16.46 56.98 0.89
N PHE A 19 16.82 56.17 -0.11
CA PHE A 19 15.77 55.34 -0.70
C PHE A 19 15.48 54.19 0.29
N PRO A 20 14.27 54.14 0.89
CA PRO A 20 13.89 52.97 1.61
C PRO A 20 14.04 51.82 0.60
N GLN A 21 15.02 50.95 0.80
CA GLN A 21 14.97 49.61 0.22
C GLN A 21 13.54 49.13 0.55
N SER A 22 12.67 49.14 -0.44
CA SER A 22 11.37 48.49 -0.35
C SER A 22 11.71 47.02 -0.06
N GLY A 23 11.83 46.72 1.23
CA GLY A 23 12.17 45.38 1.71
C GLY A 23 11.23 44.46 0.97
N ASN A 24 11.81 43.53 0.23
CA ASN A 24 11.06 42.60 -0.59
C ASN A 24 10.23 41.74 0.38
N LYS A 25 9.00 42.22 0.72
CA LYS A 25 8.11 41.57 1.70
C LYS A 25 8.00 40.11 1.32
N SER A 26 8.15 39.25 2.28
CA SER A 26 7.95 37.82 2.04
C SER A 26 6.49 37.52 1.65
N TYR A 27 6.22 36.39 1.05
CA TYR A 27 4.85 35.95 0.76
C TYR A 27 3.99 35.85 2.02
N LEU A 28 4.60 35.43 3.13
CA LEU A 28 3.93 35.35 4.44
C LEU A 28 3.56 36.74 4.96
N ASP A 29 4.47 37.73 4.88
CA ASP A 29 4.20 39.10 5.33
C ASP A 29 3.08 39.77 4.52
N ILE A 30 2.98 39.46 3.23
CA ILE A 30 1.90 39.99 2.41
C ILE A 30 0.57 39.35 2.77
N ARG A 31 0.58 38.01 2.97
CA ARG A 31 -0.64 37.25 3.20
C ARG A 31 -1.20 37.45 4.60
N SER A 32 -0.36 37.62 5.62
CA SER A 32 -0.77 37.91 7.00
C SER A 32 -1.60 39.21 7.13
N GLN A 33 -1.49 40.13 6.15
CA GLN A 33 -2.29 41.37 6.15
C GLN A 33 -3.77 41.14 5.83
N TYR A 34 -4.15 40.00 5.21
CA TYR A 34 -5.52 39.75 4.77
C TYR A 34 -6.07 38.34 5.05
N GLU A 35 -5.24 37.37 5.41
CA GLU A 35 -5.69 35.98 5.55
C GLU A 35 -6.77 35.76 6.63
N ASN A 36 -6.84 36.63 7.64
CA ASN A 36 -7.82 36.56 8.72
C ASN A 36 -9.14 37.29 8.39
N LEU A 37 -9.25 37.89 7.21
CA LEU A 37 -10.48 38.57 6.78
C LEU A 37 -11.53 37.52 6.34
N GLU A 38 -12.80 37.90 6.51
CA GLU A 38 -13.92 37.04 6.15
C GLU A 38 -14.05 36.85 4.62
N LYS A 39 -14.68 35.75 4.24
CA LYS A 39 -15.01 35.46 2.83
C LYS A 39 -15.81 36.61 2.21
N ASN A 40 -15.51 36.95 0.96
CA ASN A 40 -16.10 38.05 0.19
C ASN A 40 -15.76 39.48 0.71
N ASN A 41 -14.78 39.62 1.59
CA ASN A 41 -14.31 40.92 2.04
C ASN A 41 -13.34 41.52 1.02
N SER A 42 -13.82 42.52 0.26
CA SER A 42 -13.04 43.18 -0.80
C SER A 42 -11.82 43.96 -0.29
N SER A 43 -11.75 44.27 1.01
CA SER A 43 -10.58 44.96 1.60
C SER A 43 -9.29 44.14 1.53
N ALA A 44 -9.40 42.80 1.35
CA ALA A 44 -8.28 41.92 1.12
C ALA A 44 -7.63 42.09 -0.28
N LEU A 45 -8.39 42.49 -1.28
CA LEU A 45 -7.98 42.46 -2.68
C LEU A 45 -6.70 43.28 -3.01
N PRO A 46 -6.41 44.45 -2.42
CA PRO A 46 -5.14 45.13 -2.61
C PRO A 46 -3.93 44.26 -2.20
N GLY A 47 -3.96 43.62 -1.03
CA GLY A 47 -2.92 42.72 -0.55
C GLY A 47 -2.80 41.46 -1.44
N VAL A 48 -3.92 40.87 -1.85
CA VAL A 48 -3.95 39.75 -2.81
C VAL A 48 -3.32 40.15 -4.15
N LYS A 49 -3.60 41.33 -4.66
CA LYS A 49 -2.99 41.86 -5.90
C LYS A 49 -1.47 42.02 -5.75
N GLN A 50 -1.00 42.49 -4.59
CA GLN A 50 0.44 42.59 -4.29
C GLN A 50 1.10 41.21 -4.32
N TYR A 51 0.46 40.21 -3.67
CA TYR A 51 0.91 38.82 -3.66
C TYR A 51 1.03 38.25 -5.09
N ILE A 52 -0.02 38.37 -5.90
CA ILE A 52 -0.08 37.93 -7.29
C ILE A 52 1.01 38.63 -8.14
N THR A 53 1.20 39.93 -7.95
CA THR A 53 2.21 40.70 -8.70
C THR A 53 3.61 40.22 -8.41
N LYS A 54 3.92 39.95 -7.12
CA LYS A 54 5.20 39.38 -6.72
C LYS A 54 5.39 37.99 -7.34
N ALA A 55 4.40 37.09 -7.25
CA ALA A 55 4.47 35.73 -7.80
C ALA A 55 4.65 35.72 -9.33
N LYS A 56 4.03 36.67 -10.06
CA LYS A 56 4.23 36.86 -11.51
C LYS A 56 5.66 37.28 -11.83
N LYS A 57 6.21 38.23 -11.07
CA LYS A 57 7.57 38.74 -11.27
C LYS A 57 8.61 37.63 -11.04
N GLU A 58 8.40 36.84 -10.03
CA GLU A 58 9.32 35.74 -9.64
C GLU A 58 9.06 34.44 -10.42
N LYS A 59 8.00 34.36 -11.23
CA LYS A 59 7.55 33.18 -11.98
C LYS A 59 7.26 31.97 -11.07
N GLU A 60 6.87 32.24 -9.82
CA GLU A 60 6.51 31.24 -8.82
C GLU A 60 5.05 30.77 -9.01
N TYR A 61 4.85 29.79 -9.89
CA TYR A 61 3.50 29.38 -10.31
C TYR A 61 2.66 28.81 -9.16
N SER A 62 3.24 28.06 -8.22
CA SER A 62 2.51 27.57 -7.04
C SER A 62 2.02 28.71 -6.15
N ARG A 63 2.84 29.76 -5.97
CA ARG A 63 2.44 30.99 -5.27
C ARG A 63 1.37 31.75 -6.07
N LEU A 64 1.48 31.75 -7.38
CA LEU A 64 0.49 32.39 -8.23
C LEU A 64 -0.89 31.71 -8.15
N VAL A 65 -0.93 30.37 -8.08
CA VAL A 65 -2.14 29.60 -7.81
C VAL A 65 -2.75 29.99 -6.47
N GLN A 66 -1.95 30.07 -5.41
CA GLN A 66 -2.42 30.51 -4.10
C GLN A 66 -3.01 31.93 -4.14
N GLY A 67 -2.32 32.88 -4.76
CA GLY A 67 -2.80 34.26 -4.87
C GLY A 67 -4.13 34.35 -5.61
N TYR A 68 -4.32 33.63 -6.71
CA TYR A 68 -5.61 33.60 -7.42
C TYR A 68 -6.71 32.89 -6.62
N LYS A 69 -6.39 31.83 -5.85
CA LYS A 69 -7.35 31.20 -4.91
C LYS A 69 -7.82 32.21 -3.84
N ASP A 70 -6.88 32.99 -3.28
CA ASP A 70 -7.21 34.04 -2.33
C ASP A 70 -8.09 35.11 -3.01
N ALA A 71 -7.82 35.48 -4.27
CA ALA A 71 -8.67 36.38 -5.03
C ALA A 71 -10.09 35.85 -5.25
N VAL A 72 -10.25 34.55 -5.51
CA VAL A 72 -11.57 33.87 -5.56
C VAL A 72 -12.28 33.96 -4.21
N PHE A 73 -11.57 33.70 -3.12
CA PHE A 73 -12.14 33.68 -1.78
C PHE A 73 -12.65 35.05 -1.32
N PHE A 74 -11.85 36.11 -1.55
CA PHE A 74 -12.15 37.46 -1.07
C PHE A 74 -13.00 38.28 -2.03
N SER A 75 -13.14 37.89 -3.31
CA SER A 75 -13.97 38.63 -4.26
C SER A 75 -15.46 38.48 -3.93
N PRO A 76 -16.23 39.60 -3.81
CA PRO A 76 -17.68 39.54 -3.61
C PRO A 76 -18.46 39.23 -4.89
N SER A 77 -17.88 39.48 -6.07
CA SER A 77 -18.51 39.33 -7.38
C SER A 77 -18.33 37.88 -7.90
N ASN A 78 -19.43 37.21 -8.23
CA ASN A 78 -19.39 35.87 -8.83
C ASN A 78 -18.67 35.87 -10.19
N GLN A 79 -18.80 36.94 -10.99
CA GLN A 79 -18.11 37.08 -12.28
C GLN A 79 -16.59 37.16 -12.07
N HIS A 80 -16.13 38.00 -11.11
CA HIS A 80 -14.71 38.10 -10.78
C HIS A 80 -14.16 36.79 -10.21
N LYS A 81 -14.94 36.08 -9.38
CA LYS A 81 -14.55 34.73 -8.93
C LYS A 81 -14.25 33.78 -10.08
N MET A 82 -15.07 33.84 -11.15
CA MET A 82 -14.88 32.99 -12.32
C MET A 82 -13.60 33.38 -13.09
N LEU A 83 -13.35 34.66 -13.30
CA LEU A 83 -12.12 35.16 -13.95
C LEU A 83 -10.86 34.75 -13.17
N TYR A 84 -10.91 34.84 -11.83
CA TYR A 84 -9.79 34.41 -10.99
C TYR A 84 -9.63 32.90 -10.99
N ALA A 85 -10.71 32.11 -11.06
CA ALA A 85 -10.65 30.67 -11.21
C ALA A 85 -10.01 30.24 -12.53
N ASP A 86 -10.35 30.91 -13.64
CA ASP A 86 -9.66 30.67 -14.92
C ASP A 86 -8.16 30.99 -14.82
N SER A 87 -7.82 32.11 -14.16
CA SER A 87 -6.42 32.46 -13.90
C SER A 87 -5.71 31.44 -13.01
N THR A 88 -6.43 30.84 -12.03
CA THR A 88 -5.91 29.78 -11.18
C THR A 88 -5.55 28.54 -12.02
N ILE A 89 -6.44 28.13 -12.94
CA ILE A 89 -6.20 27.00 -13.84
C ILE A 89 -4.98 27.25 -14.73
N LEU A 90 -4.88 28.45 -15.34
CA LEU A 90 -3.74 28.79 -16.19
C LEU A 90 -2.40 28.77 -15.41
N ALA A 91 -2.40 29.26 -14.18
CA ALA A 91 -1.21 29.22 -13.33
C ALA A 91 -0.87 27.78 -12.90
N ALA A 92 -1.87 26.98 -12.56
CA ALA A 92 -1.69 25.58 -12.18
C ALA A 92 -1.15 24.73 -13.34
N LEU A 93 -1.67 24.91 -14.56
CA LEU A 93 -1.14 24.23 -15.75
C LEU A 93 0.33 24.56 -16.01
N LYS A 94 0.76 25.81 -15.74
CA LYS A 94 2.17 26.20 -15.86
C LYS A 94 3.07 25.66 -14.75
N SER A 95 2.51 25.26 -13.62
CA SER A 95 3.28 24.62 -12.55
C SER A 95 3.58 23.15 -12.82
N GLU A 96 2.86 22.51 -13.76
CA GLU A 96 2.90 21.08 -14.07
C GLU A 96 2.57 20.16 -12.86
N ASP A 97 2.19 20.74 -11.73
CA ASP A 97 1.79 20.04 -10.52
C ASP A 97 0.34 19.54 -10.66
N LYS A 98 0.17 18.23 -10.72
CA LYS A 98 -1.14 17.58 -10.93
C LYS A 98 -2.14 17.88 -9.81
N ASP A 99 -1.69 18.01 -8.57
CA ASP A 99 -2.55 18.30 -7.43
C ASP A 99 -3.04 19.74 -7.47
N LEU A 100 -2.17 20.70 -7.82
CA LEU A 100 -2.56 22.08 -8.06
C LEU A 100 -3.52 22.21 -9.24
N ILE A 101 -3.31 21.47 -10.32
CA ILE A 101 -4.20 21.45 -11.49
C ILE A 101 -5.57 20.89 -11.11
N SER A 102 -5.60 19.75 -10.41
CA SER A 102 -6.84 19.16 -9.90
C SER A 102 -7.61 20.12 -9.00
N MET A 103 -6.90 20.74 -8.04
CA MET A 103 -7.48 21.71 -7.11
C MET A 103 -8.05 22.96 -7.83
N ALA A 104 -7.39 23.43 -8.89
CA ALA A 104 -7.85 24.57 -9.67
C ALA A 104 -9.15 24.24 -10.43
N TYR A 105 -9.22 23.10 -11.11
CA TYR A 105 -10.45 22.64 -11.77
C TYR A 105 -11.58 22.40 -10.77
N LEU A 106 -11.30 21.73 -9.65
CA LEU A 106 -12.28 21.52 -8.58
C LEU A 106 -12.82 22.86 -8.06
N GLY A 107 -11.94 23.84 -7.82
CA GLY A 107 -12.33 25.18 -7.36
C GLY A 107 -13.27 25.89 -8.33
N LYS A 108 -13.00 25.83 -9.64
CA LYS A 108 -13.87 26.38 -10.66
C LYS A 108 -15.23 25.65 -10.72
N GLY A 109 -15.22 24.33 -10.64
CA GLY A 109 -16.45 23.53 -10.57
C GLY A 109 -17.31 23.91 -9.37
N ILE A 110 -16.70 24.14 -8.20
CA ILE A 110 -17.41 24.61 -7.00
C ILE A 110 -18.08 25.97 -7.23
N ILE A 111 -17.44 26.90 -7.94
CA ILE A 111 -18.04 28.19 -8.27
C ILE A 111 -19.27 27.99 -9.19
N TYR A 112 -19.18 27.16 -10.21
CA TYR A 112 -20.33 26.83 -11.06
C TYR A 112 -21.47 26.23 -10.23
N TYR A 113 -21.18 25.26 -9.39
CA TYR A 113 -22.18 24.58 -8.55
C TYR A 113 -22.77 25.51 -7.48
N PHE A 114 -21.94 26.17 -6.69
CA PHE A 114 -22.42 26.90 -5.50
C PHE A 114 -22.94 28.30 -5.86
N ASN A 115 -22.21 29.04 -6.71
CA ASN A 115 -22.55 30.44 -6.99
C ASN A 115 -23.54 30.59 -8.15
N PHE A 116 -23.47 29.69 -9.14
CA PHE A 116 -24.32 29.79 -10.34
C PHE A 116 -25.37 28.70 -10.47
N LYS A 117 -25.30 27.62 -9.65
CA LYS A 117 -26.13 26.41 -9.72
C LYS A 117 -26.16 25.81 -11.15
N LYS A 118 -25.05 25.85 -11.85
CA LYS A 118 -24.85 25.27 -13.17
C LYS A 118 -24.14 23.93 -13.05
N PHE A 119 -24.93 22.85 -13.07
CA PHE A 119 -24.40 21.49 -12.86
C PHE A 119 -23.60 20.97 -14.06
N GLU A 120 -24.00 21.31 -15.31
CA GLU A 120 -23.29 20.89 -16.52
C GLU A 120 -21.81 21.33 -16.50
N PRO A 121 -21.47 22.63 -16.47
CA PRO A 121 -20.08 23.05 -16.44
C PRO A 121 -19.39 22.66 -15.12
N ALA A 122 -20.11 22.52 -14.01
CA ALA A 122 -19.54 22.04 -12.77
C ALA A 122 -19.04 20.58 -12.91
N LEU A 123 -19.84 19.70 -13.52
CA LEU A 123 -19.45 18.31 -13.77
C LEU A 123 -18.22 18.24 -14.68
N ASP A 124 -18.16 19.04 -15.74
CA ASP A 124 -16.99 19.08 -16.64
C ASP A 124 -15.68 19.39 -15.88
N GLU A 125 -15.75 20.38 -14.99
CA GLU A 125 -14.58 20.73 -14.19
C GLU A 125 -14.28 19.68 -13.11
N TYR A 126 -15.28 19.03 -12.51
CA TYR A 126 -15.07 17.94 -11.56
C TYR A 126 -14.45 16.70 -12.21
N LEU A 127 -14.84 16.37 -13.44
CA LEU A 127 -14.25 15.26 -14.18
C LEU A 127 -12.79 15.51 -14.53
N LYS A 128 -12.43 16.76 -14.93
CA LYS A 128 -11.03 17.14 -15.12
C LYS A 128 -10.25 17.04 -13.79
N ALA A 129 -10.81 17.58 -12.70
CA ALA A 129 -10.19 17.47 -11.39
C ALA A 129 -9.95 16.00 -11.01
N TYR A 130 -10.92 15.12 -11.24
CA TYR A 130 -10.80 13.69 -11.00
C TYR A 130 -9.67 13.05 -11.82
N GLN A 131 -9.52 13.41 -13.10
CA GLN A 131 -8.44 12.87 -13.95
C GLN A 131 -7.05 13.20 -13.40
N TYR A 132 -6.84 14.43 -12.92
CA TYR A 132 -5.55 14.82 -12.34
C TYR A 132 -5.33 14.25 -10.93
N ALA A 133 -6.40 14.00 -10.15
CA ALA A 133 -6.33 13.47 -8.80
C ALA A 133 -6.21 11.93 -8.71
N GLN A 134 -6.21 11.19 -9.82
CA GLN A 134 -6.21 9.71 -9.80
C GLN A 134 -5.04 9.10 -9.02
N ASN A 135 -3.86 9.73 -9.11
CA ASN A 135 -2.63 9.24 -8.47
C ASN A 135 -2.11 10.23 -7.40
N THR A 136 -2.98 11.10 -6.88
CA THR A 136 -2.61 12.04 -5.82
C THR A 136 -2.30 11.32 -4.51
N SER A 137 -1.30 11.81 -3.78
CA SER A 137 -1.06 11.47 -2.39
C SER A 137 -1.86 12.35 -1.42
N ASP A 138 -2.47 13.44 -1.92
CA ASP A 138 -3.36 14.31 -1.14
C ASP A 138 -4.75 13.68 -0.98
N ASP A 139 -4.94 12.97 0.13
CA ASP A 139 -6.22 12.35 0.46
C ASP A 139 -7.36 13.37 0.57
N TYR A 140 -7.10 14.56 1.14
CA TYR A 140 -8.12 15.60 1.26
C TYR A 140 -8.66 16.03 -0.12
N LEU A 141 -7.76 16.26 -1.08
CA LEU A 141 -8.13 16.58 -2.46
C LEU A 141 -8.95 15.45 -3.10
N ARG A 142 -8.50 14.21 -2.96
CA ARG A 142 -9.18 13.03 -3.50
C ARG A 142 -10.62 12.89 -2.98
N TYR A 143 -10.80 12.97 -1.66
CA TYR A 143 -12.14 12.86 -1.07
C TYR A 143 -13.02 14.08 -1.36
N LYS A 144 -12.43 15.26 -1.48
CA LYS A 144 -13.17 16.46 -1.87
C LYS A 144 -13.72 16.38 -3.31
N VAL A 145 -12.92 15.87 -4.26
CA VAL A 145 -13.40 15.58 -5.63
C VAL A 145 -14.53 14.53 -5.60
N LYS A 146 -14.33 13.43 -4.86
CA LYS A 146 -15.33 12.35 -4.69
C LYS A 146 -16.65 12.90 -4.13
N TYR A 147 -16.59 13.77 -3.12
CA TYR A 147 -17.76 14.44 -2.55
C TYR A 147 -18.57 15.20 -3.61
N HIS A 148 -17.92 16.01 -4.44
CA HIS A 148 -18.63 16.80 -5.46
C HIS A 148 -19.23 15.95 -6.58
N LEU A 149 -18.60 14.83 -6.94
CA LEU A 149 -19.21 13.85 -7.86
C LEU A 149 -20.43 13.17 -7.23
N GLY A 150 -20.38 12.87 -5.93
CA GLY A 150 -21.53 12.38 -5.16
C GLY A 150 -22.69 13.37 -5.16
N VAL A 151 -22.42 14.69 -5.05
CA VAL A 151 -23.45 15.74 -5.14
C VAL A 151 -24.14 15.73 -6.48
N VAL A 152 -23.41 15.57 -7.59
CA VAL A 152 -24.02 15.45 -8.94
C VAL A 152 -24.89 14.19 -9.05
N LYS A 153 -24.41 13.05 -8.54
CA LYS A 153 -25.21 11.81 -8.50
C LYS A 153 -26.50 11.98 -7.68
N SER A 154 -26.43 12.65 -6.53
CA SER A 154 -27.60 12.96 -5.70
C SER A 154 -28.59 13.87 -6.42
N TYR A 155 -28.10 14.87 -7.16
CA TYR A 155 -28.96 15.73 -7.98
C TYR A 155 -29.70 14.95 -9.08
N LEU A 156 -29.03 13.96 -9.69
CA LEU A 156 -29.60 13.07 -10.69
C LEU A 156 -30.56 12.00 -10.12
N GLY A 157 -30.70 11.90 -8.80
CA GLY A 157 -31.53 10.89 -8.16
C GLY A 157 -30.85 9.53 -7.96
N TYR A 158 -29.55 9.39 -8.29
CA TYR A 158 -28.77 8.17 -8.04
C TYR A 158 -28.34 8.10 -6.58
N TYR A 159 -29.32 8.09 -5.68
CA TYR A 159 -29.08 8.25 -4.24
C TYR A 159 -28.25 7.12 -3.63
N GLN A 160 -28.39 5.89 -4.12
CA GLN A 160 -27.61 4.75 -3.62
C GLN A 160 -26.13 4.90 -3.98
N ASP A 161 -25.84 5.22 -5.25
CA ASP A 161 -24.46 5.44 -5.71
C ASP A 161 -23.84 6.67 -5.02
N ALA A 162 -24.63 7.72 -4.81
CA ALA A 162 -24.18 8.90 -4.07
C ALA A 162 -23.83 8.56 -2.62
N LEU A 163 -24.62 7.71 -1.95
CA LEU A 163 -24.35 7.25 -0.58
C LEU A 163 -23.04 6.46 -0.47
N GLU A 164 -22.69 5.63 -1.45
CA GLU A 164 -21.39 4.95 -1.46
C GLU A 164 -20.24 5.95 -1.41
N LEU A 165 -20.31 7.00 -2.25
CA LEU A 165 -19.30 8.06 -2.25
C LEU A 165 -19.29 8.86 -0.95
N PHE A 166 -20.48 9.20 -0.44
CA PHE A 166 -20.59 9.99 0.79
C PHE A 166 -20.16 9.21 2.04
N ASN A 167 -20.42 7.90 2.12
CA ASN A 167 -19.95 7.08 3.23
C ASN A 167 -18.42 7.10 3.35
N ASP A 168 -17.73 6.91 2.21
CA ASP A 168 -16.26 6.98 2.16
C ASP A 168 -15.76 8.38 2.58
N CYS A 169 -16.37 9.44 2.03
CA CYS A 169 -16.02 10.82 2.37
C CYS A 169 -16.30 11.15 3.84
N ASN A 170 -17.44 10.71 4.37
CA ASN A 170 -17.82 10.95 5.76
C ASN A 170 -16.84 10.32 6.73
N HIS A 171 -16.48 9.06 6.50
CA HIS A 171 -15.49 8.35 7.30
C HIS A 171 -14.13 9.08 7.31
N PHE A 172 -13.64 9.47 6.14
CA PHE A 172 -12.38 10.21 6.00
C PHE A 172 -12.41 11.54 6.75
N PHE A 173 -13.40 12.40 6.46
CA PHE A 173 -13.47 13.72 7.06
C PHE A 173 -13.71 13.67 8.57
N GLU A 174 -14.53 12.73 9.07
CA GLU A 174 -14.73 12.54 10.50
C GLU A 174 -13.44 12.12 11.20
N THR A 175 -12.69 11.17 10.63
CA THR A 175 -11.41 10.72 11.17
C THR A 175 -10.41 11.87 11.22
N LYS A 176 -10.24 12.58 10.11
CA LYS A 176 -9.28 13.70 10.00
C LYS A 176 -9.65 14.91 10.87
N SER A 177 -10.93 15.14 11.12
CA SER A 177 -11.36 16.22 12.03
C SER A 177 -11.00 16.00 13.49
N LYS A 178 -10.68 14.75 13.89
CA LYS A 178 -10.31 14.37 15.27
C LYS A 178 -8.80 14.19 15.45
N GLU A 179 -8.01 14.24 14.37
CA GLU A 179 -6.54 14.15 14.44
C GLU A 179 -5.93 15.48 14.91
N GLN A 180 -4.70 15.42 15.42
CA GLN A 180 -3.91 16.61 15.77
C GLN A 180 -3.31 17.24 14.50
N LEU A 181 -4.11 18.05 13.82
CA LEU A 181 -3.75 18.75 12.58
C LEU A 181 -3.72 20.27 12.82
N HIS A 182 -3.25 21.02 11.81
CA HIS A 182 -3.33 22.47 11.84
C HIS A 182 -4.82 22.93 11.96
N PRO A 183 -5.16 23.99 12.74
CA PRO A 183 -6.54 24.43 12.94
C PRO A 183 -7.36 24.61 11.66
N ASN A 184 -6.76 25.14 10.60
CA ASN A 184 -7.41 25.28 9.30
C ASN A 184 -7.76 23.94 8.64
N GLU A 185 -6.95 22.92 8.85
CA GLU A 185 -7.22 21.57 8.34
C GLU A 185 -8.33 20.89 9.14
N ILE A 186 -8.31 21.05 10.49
CA ILE A 186 -9.40 20.58 11.35
C ILE A 186 -10.71 21.23 10.93
N TYR A 187 -10.74 22.56 10.77
CA TYR A 187 -11.92 23.29 10.30
C TYR A 187 -12.43 22.77 8.95
N ASN A 188 -11.54 22.62 7.98
CA ASN A 188 -11.92 22.16 6.63
C ASN A 188 -12.43 20.70 6.65
N ASN A 189 -11.82 19.82 7.44
CA ASN A 189 -12.28 18.43 7.58
C ASN A 189 -13.62 18.36 8.33
N THR A 190 -13.80 19.12 9.40
CA THR A 190 -15.08 19.23 10.15
C THR A 190 -16.19 19.73 9.24
N ARG A 191 -15.92 20.74 8.42
CA ARG A 191 -16.87 21.25 7.44
C ARG A 191 -17.17 20.22 6.35
N GLY A 192 -16.15 19.49 5.89
CA GLY A 192 -16.31 18.37 4.96
C GLY A 192 -17.21 17.28 5.54
N TYR A 193 -17.01 16.92 6.81
CA TYR A 193 -17.85 15.99 7.55
C TYR A 193 -19.32 16.44 7.59
N TYR A 194 -19.60 17.68 8.01
CA TYR A 194 -20.98 18.17 8.11
C TYR A 194 -21.67 18.28 6.75
N ASN A 195 -20.96 18.74 5.73
CA ASN A 195 -21.51 18.80 4.38
C ASN A 195 -21.82 17.40 3.82
N THR A 196 -20.96 16.43 4.09
CA THR A 196 -21.18 15.04 3.67
C THR A 196 -22.37 14.43 4.42
N LEU A 197 -22.43 14.64 5.75
CA LEU A 197 -23.55 14.19 6.57
C LEU A 197 -24.88 14.77 6.09
N HIS A 198 -24.90 16.08 5.74
CA HIS A 198 -26.09 16.71 5.15
C HIS A 198 -26.53 16.00 3.86
N GLN A 199 -25.63 15.69 2.95
CA GLN A 199 -25.96 15.00 1.70
C GLN A 199 -26.43 13.56 1.94
N MET A 200 -25.84 12.86 2.91
CA MET A 200 -26.30 11.52 3.30
C MET A 200 -27.75 11.56 3.82
N ILE A 201 -28.08 12.54 4.67
CA ILE A 201 -29.46 12.75 5.17
C ILE A 201 -30.42 12.97 4.00
N VAL A 202 -30.03 13.79 3.01
CA VAL A 202 -30.84 14.03 1.80
C VAL A 202 -31.06 12.72 1.03
N CYS A 203 -30.02 11.91 0.83
CA CYS A 203 -30.12 10.63 0.12
C CYS A 203 -31.01 9.63 0.87
N TYR A 204 -30.78 9.44 2.18
CA TYR A 204 -31.59 8.51 2.98
C TYR A 204 -33.06 8.91 3.01
N ARG A 205 -33.38 10.21 3.13
CA ARG A 205 -34.75 10.70 3.05
C ARG A 205 -35.41 10.37 1.70
N ASN A 206 -34.70 10.59 0.59
CA ASN A 206 -35.23 10.30 -0.75
C ASN A 206 -35.38 8.80 -1.00
N LEU A 207 -34.55 7.95 -0.38
CA LEU A 207 -34.70 6.49 -0.36
C LEU A 207 -35.80 6.01 0.61
N LYS A 208 -36.51 6.96 1.28
CA LYS A 208 -37.56 6.68 2.28
C LYS A 208 -37.05 5.94 3.52
N GLN A 209 -35.74 6.00 3.80
CA GLN A 209 -35.10 5.45 5.01
C GLN A 209 -35.15 6.47 6.14
N PHE A 210 -36.37 6.86 6.54
CA PHE A 210 -36.60 7.96 7.47
C PHE A 210 -35.95 7.75 8.84
N LYS A 211 -35.99 6.53 9.39
CA LYS A 211 -35.35 6.23 10.70
C LYS A 211 -33.85 6.55 10.71
N VAL A 212 -33.14 6.21 9.64
CA VAL A 212 -31.70 6.51 9.50
C VAL A 212 -31.50 8.01 9.38
N SER A 213 -32.32 8.67 8.54
CA SER A 213 -32.27 10.10 8.34
C SER A 213 -32.52 10.88 9.65
N ASP A 214 -33.50 10.49 10.46
CA ASP A 214 -33.80 11.08 11.77
C ASP A 214 -32.62 10.93 12.75
N SER A 215 -32.03 9.74 12.82
CA SER A 215 -30.86 9.49 13.67
C SER A 215 -29.69 10.40 13.28
N LEU A 216 -29.38 10.51 11.98
CA LEU A 216 -28.28 11.35 11.49
C LEU A 216 -28.55 12.84 11.72
N VAL A 217 -29.78 13.32 11.55
CA VAL A 217 -30.16 14.72 11.84
C VAL A 217 -29.95 15.05 13.32
N ASN A 218 -30.37 14.16 14.23
CA ASN A 218 -30.23 14.38 15.65
C ASN A 218 -28.74 14.45 16.07
N VAL A 219 -27.90 13.55 15.53
CA VAL A 219 -26.45 13.60 15.72
C VAL A 219 -25.86 14.91 15.17
N ALA A 220 -26.28 15.33 13.98
CA ALA A 220 -25.77 16.52 13.33
C ALA A 220 -26.12 17.80 14.14
N LEU A 221 -27.36 17.93 14.57
CA LEU A 221 -27.81 19.08 15.38
C LEU A 221 -27.15 19.13 16.75
N SER A 222 -26.96 17.98 17.42
CA SER A 222 -26.26 17.96 18.72
C SER A 222 -24.80 18.39 18.60
N ARG A 223 -24.11 17.95 17.55
CA ARG A 223 -22.70 18.30 17.30
C ARG A 223 -22.48 19.74 16.88
N THR A 224 -23.49 20.42 16.32
CA THR A 224 -23.39 21.81 15.85
C THR A 224 -24.06 22.81 16.77
N TYR A 225 -24.57 22.40 17.96
CA TYR A 225 -25.40 23.23 18.85
C TYR A 225 -24.74 24.55 19.24
N ASP A 226 -23.49 24.52 19.72
CA ASP A 226 -22.77 25.72 20.19
C ASP A 226 -21.70 26.21 19.16
N MET A 227 -21.73 25.73 17.91
CA MET A 227 -20.73 26.05 16.91
C MET A 227 -21.21 27.14 15.94
N ASN A 228 -20.98 28.42 16.30
CA ASN A 228 -21.36 29.55 15.43
C ASN A 228 -20.68 29.56 14.07
N GLU A 229 -19.47 29.03 13.97
CA GLU A 229 -18.70 28.91 12.72
C GLU A 229 -19.35 27.96 11.69
N PHE A 230 -20.20 27.01 12.14
CA PHE A 230 -20.96 26.07 11.29
C PHE A 230 -22.45 26.42 11.25
N SER A 231 -22.80 27.68 11.38
CA SER A 231 -24.21 28.13 11.38
C SER A 231 -24.95 27.78 10.10
N LEU A 232 -24.28 27.78 8.95
CA LEU A 232 -24.86 27.38 7.66
C LEU A 232 -25.16 25.89 7.65
N GLU A 233 -24.23 25.05 8.03
CA GLU A 233 -24.40 23.59 8.10
C GLU A 233 -25.49 23.20 9.10
N ARG A 234 -25.55 23.88 10.25
CA ARG A 234 -26.67 23.74 11.20
C ARG A 234 -28.01 24.15 10.57
N GLY A 235 -28.04 25.22 9.75
CA GLY A 235 -29.22 25.59 8.96
C GLY A 235 -29.68 24.50 8.01
N TYR A 236 -28.75 23.83 7.34
CA TYR A 236 -29.07 22.65 6.51
C TYR A 236 -29.64 21.50 7.34
N PHE A 237 -29.16 21.25 8.55
CA PHE A 237 -29.68 20.20 9.42
C PHE A 237 -31.09 20.54 9.93
N PHE A 238 -31.36 21.79 10.29
CA PHE A 238 -32.73 22.23 10.62
C PHE A 238 -33.68 22.10 9.43
N LYS A 239 -33.23 22.44 8.20
CA LYS A 239 -34.00 22.15 6.98
C LYS A 239 -34.32 20.66 6.88
N CYS A 240 -33.32 19.79 7.01
CA CYS A 240 -33.53 18.35 6.93
C CYS A 240 -34.53 17.85 8.01
N LYS A 241 -34.40 18.33 9.25
CA LYS A 241 -35.33 18.00 10.33
C LYS A 241 -36.75 18.43 9.98
N GLY A 242 -36.95 19.68 9.53
CA GLY A 242 -38.26 20.17 9.14
C GLY A 242 -38.89 19.38 7.99
N LEU A 243 -38.09 18.89 7.01
CA LEU A 243 -38.57 18.01 5.96
C LEU A 243 -39.00 16.63 6.50
N LEU A 244 -38.30 16.08 7.49
CA LEU A 244 -38.68 14.83 8.15
C LEU A 244 -39.97 15.00 8.97
N GLU A 245 -40.08 16.10 9.72
CA GLU A 245 -41.31 16.44 10.45
C GLU A 245 -42.52 16.59 9.49
N TYR A 246 -42.31 17.21 8.32
CA TYR A 246 -43.35 17.26 7.27
C TYR A 246 -43.73 15.86 6.81
N ASN A 247 -42.80 14.96 6.54
CA ASN A 247 -43.08 13.58 6.15
C ASN A 247 -43.85 12.79 7.24
N HIS A 248 -43.56 13.09 8.52
CA HIS A 248 -44.28 12.53 9.67
C HIS A 248 -45.62 13.22 9.93
N LYS A 249 -46.03 14.20 9.07
CA LYS A 249 -47.23 15.00 9.17
C LYS A 249 -47.28 15.93 10.42
N ASN A 250 -46.14 16.20 11.02
CA ASN A 250 -45.97 17.11 12.16
C ASN A 250 -45.80 18.55 11.64
N TYR A 251 -46.77 19.10 10.96
CA TYR A 251 -46.66 20.37 10.23
C TYR A 251 -46.24 21.56 11.08
N LYS A 252 -46.65 21.65 12.37
CA LYS A 252 -46.24 22.73 13.29
C LYS A 252 -44.72 22.65 13.59
N ALA A 253 -44.22 21.45 13.87
CA ALA A 253 -42.81 21.24 14.11
C ALA A 253 -42.00 21.51 12.82
N ALA A 254 -42.48 21.03 11.66
CA ALA A 254 -41.90 21.33 10.37
C ALA A 254 -41.74 22.83 10.12
N ILE A 255 -42.76 23.62 10.37
CA ILE A 255 -42.72 25.09 10.23
C ILE A 255 -41.67 25.73 11.15
N SER A 256 -41.58 25.28 12.42
CA SER A 256 -40.58 25.77 13.37
C SER A 256 -39.16 25.49 12.90
N ASP A 257 -38.86 24.23 12.53
CA ASP A 257 -37.51 23.81 12.12
C ASP A 257 -37.10 24.46 10.79
N LEU A 258 -38.02 24.49 9.79
CA LEU A 258 -37.80 25.18 8.53
C LEU A 258 -37.60 26.68 8.72
N GLY A 259 -38.30 27.29 9.65
CA GLY A 259 -38.10 28.71 10.04
C GLY A 259 -36.68 28.96 10.56
N GLN A 260 -36.16 28.10 11.42
CA GLN A 260 -34.79 28.17 11.95
C GLN A 260 -33.72 27.98 10.88
N SER A 261 -34.02 27.19 9.85
CA SER A 261 -33.09 26.95 8.74
C SER A 261 -32.89 28.15 7.80
N LEU A 262 -33.89 29.04 7.72
CA LEU A 262 -34.00 30.01 6.63
C LEU A 262 -32.94 31.11 6.70
N ASP A 263 -32.72 31.71 7.88
CA ASP A 263 -31.77 32.83 8.04
C ASP A 263 -30.32 32.44 7.64
N PRO A 264 -29.71 31.38 8.15
CA PRO A 264 -28.35 31.01 7.74
C PRO A 264 -28.25 30.64 6.24
N ILE A 265 -29.27 30.03 5.66
CA ILE A 265 -29.30 29.68 4.24
C ILE A 265 -29.36 30.94 3.36
N LEU A 266 -30.19 31.92 3.75
CA LEU A 266 -30.32 33.20 3.03
C LEU A 266 -29.05 34.05 3.15
N LYS A 267 -28.43 34.11 4.36
CA LYS A 267 -27.15 34.80 4.56
C LYS A 267 -26.05 34.22 3.68
N ALA A 268 -26.04 32.91 3.46
CA ALA A 268 -25.12 32.24 2.55
C ALA A 268 -25.47 32.45 1.07
N LYS A 269 -26.59 33.09 0.76
CA LYS A 269 -27.14 33.25 -0.60
C LYS A 269 -27.38 31.92 -1.31
N ASP A 270 -27.72 30.87 -0.55
CA ASP A 270 -28.01 29.56 -1.15
C ASP A 270 -29.48 29.46 -1.55
N PHE A 271 -29.81 30.09 -2.67
CA PHE A 271 -31.17 30.16 -3.18
C PHE A 271 -31.76 28.79 -3.51
N ALA A 272 -30.92 27.81 -3.85
CA ALA A 272 -31.40 26.46 -4.17
C ALA A 272 -32.02 25.78 -2.93
N TRP A 273 -31.32 25.76 -1.81
CA TRP A 273 -31.89 25.21 -0.57
C TRP A 273 -32.96 26.12 0.05
N ALA A 274 -32.88 27.44 -0.16
CA ALA A 274 -33.97 28.35 0.23
C ALA A 274 -35.27 28.01 -0.50
N SER A 275 -35.22 27.64 -1.80
CA SER A 275 -36.41 27.23 -2.56
C SER A 275 -37.06 25.97 -1.99
N VAL A 276 -36.25 25.01 -1.52
CA VAL A 276 -36.74 23.78 -0.84
C VAL A 276 -37.44 24.17 0.48
N VAL A 277 -36.82 25.03 1.28
CA VAL A 277 -37.44 25.50 2.55
C VAL A 277 -38.77 26.19 2.27
N TYR A 278 -38.83 27.10 1.29
CA TYR A 278 -40.06 27.78 0.93
C TYR A 278 -41.13 26.81 0.43
N TYR A 279 -40.80 25.83 -0.39
CA TYR A 279 -41.71 24.83 -0.87
C TYR A 279 -42.37 24.04 0.30
N TYR A 280 -41.54 23.52 1.22
CA TYR A 280 -42.07 22.74 2.34
C TYR A 280 -42.76 23.61 3.40
N LEU A 281 -42.37 24.88 3.60
CA LEU A 281 -43.19 25.83 4.37
C LEU A 281 -44.55 26.04 3.72
N GLY A 282 -44.60 26.24 2.38
CA GLY A 282 -45.82 26.35 1.63
C GLY A 282 -46.75 25.14 1.83
N LYS A 283 -46.21 23.95 1.69
CA LYS A 283 -46.93 22.68 1.92
C LYS A 283 -47.38 22.51 3.38
N SER A 284 -46.53 22.90 4.35
CA SER A 284 -46.87 22.77 5.78
C SER A 284 -47.99 23.71 6.22
N TYR A 285 -48.07 24.92 5.64
CA TYR A 285 -49.15 25.88 5.92
C TYR A 285 -50.47 25.55 5.18
N SER A 286 -50.43 24.81 4.07
CA SER A 286 -51.61 24.61 3.19
C SER A 286 -52.84 23.97 3.88
N GLY A 287 -52.62 23.28 5.04
CA GLY A 287 -53.71 22.64 5.80
C GLY A 287 -54.43 23.56 6.78
N PHE A 288 -53.90 24.75 7.12
CA PHE A 288 -54.47 25.64 8.14
C PHE A 288 -54.30 27.15 7.85
N ASP A 289 -53.43 27.54 6.95
CA ASP A 289 -53.25 28.93 6.46
C ASP A 289 -52.88 28.90 4.98
N GLU A 290 -53.85 28.64 4.13
CA GLU A 290 -53.68 28.49 2.68
C GLU A 290 -53.06 29.74 2.05
N ALA A 291 -53.46 30.95 2.51
CA ALA A 291 -52.92 32.21 1.98
C ALA A 291 -51.43 32.38 2.27
N LYS A 292 -51.00 31.99 3.48
CA LYS A 292 -49.59 32.02 3.87
C LYS A 292 -48.79 30.95 3.14
N GLY A 293 -49.37 29.75 2.99
CA GLY A 293 -48.79 28.67 2.19
C GLY A 293 -48.49 29.13 0.76
N LEU A 294 -49.50 29.75 0.11
CA LEU A 294 -49.36 30.26 -1.26
C LEU A 294 -48.25 31.30 -1.39
N LYS A 295 -48.11 32.22 -0.42
CA LYS A 295 -47.01 33.22 -0.42
C LYS A 295 -45.63 32.56 -0.42
N TYR A 296 -45.45 31.45 0.28
CA TYR A 296 -44.19 30.71 0.25
C TYR A 296 -43.95 30.01 -1.10
N LEU A 297 -44.98 29.42 -1.73
CA LEU A 297 -44.86 28.82 -3.07
C LEU A 297 -44.52 29.89 -4.12
N MET A 298 -45.08 31.09 -4.02
CA MET A 298 -44.75 32.23 -4.93
C MET A 298 -43.27 32.67 -4.75
N LYS A 299 -42.65 32.50 -3.57
CA LYS A 299 -41.21 32.75 -3.42
C LYS A 299 -40.36 31.75 -4.19
N VAL A 300 -40.81 30.50 -4.37
CA VAL A 300 -40.13 29.52 -5.24
C VAL A 300 -40.13 30.01 -6.69
N ASP A 301 -41.28 30.49 -7.17
CA ASP A 301 -41.39 31.06 -8.54
C ASP A 301 -40.49 32.28 -8.71
N SER A 302 -40.43 33.17 -7.72
CA SER A 302 -39.54 34.34 -7.75
C SER A 302 -38.05 33.91 -7.85
N ILE A 303 -37.64 32.87 -7.14
CA ILE A 303 -36.27 32.33 -7.21
C ILE A 303 -36.00 31.76 -8.60
N PHE A 304 -36.93 30.98 -9.17
CA PHE A 304 -36.79 30.44 -10.52
C PHE A 304 -36.69 31.53 -11.58
N ASN A 305 -37.52 32.57 -11.51
CA ASN A 305 -37.48 33.69 -12.44
C ASN A 305 -36.14 34.46 -12.37
N THR A 306 -35.55 34.56 -11.19
CA THR A 306 -34.28 35.27 -10.98
C THR A 306 -33.06 34.48 -11.42
N HIS A 307 -33.06 33.15 -11.10
CA HIS A 307 -31.88 32.32 -11.22
C HIS A 307 -31.95 31.29 -12.35
N HIS A 308 -33.11 31.07 -12.94
CA HIS A 308 -33.38 30.05 -13.97
C HIS A 308 -32.91 28.64 -13.56
N PHE A 309 -33.04 28.34 -12.28
CA PHE A 309 -32.63 27.08 -11.67
C PHE A 309 -33.67 26.59 -10.65
N ILE A 310 -33.91 25.30 -10.64
CA ILE A 310 -34.79 24.62 -9.69
C ILE A 310 -34.23 23.24 -9.34
N LEU A 311 -34.40 22.83 -8.08
CA LEU A 311 -34.15 21.45 -7.69
C LEU A 311 -35.32 20.56 -8.09
N PRO A 312 -35.09 19.30 -8.54
CA PRO A 312 -36.19 18.39 -8.99
C PRO A 312 -37.30 18.24 -7.97
N GLU A 313 -36.98 18.17 -6.67
CA GLU A 313 -37.98 17.99 -5.61
C GLU A 313 -38.94 19.18 -5.45
N VAL A 314 -38.58 20.35 -5.94
CA VAL A 314 -39.39 21.59 -5.82
C VAL A 314 -40.31 21.83 -7.03
N ARG A 315 -40.11 21.05 -8.11
CA ARG A 315 -40.94 21.16 -9.34
C ARG A 315 -42.45 21.13 -9.07
N ALA A 316 -42.87 20.28 -8.12
CA ALA A 316 -44.27 20.14 -7.75
C ALA A 316 -44.91 21.41 -7.16
N SER A 317 -44.10 22.45 -6.79
CA SER A 317 -44.63 23.75 -6.37
C SER A 317 -45.50 24.40 -7.44
N TYR A 318 -45.18 24.21 -8.74
CA TYR A 318 -45.94 24.76 -9.84
C TYR A 318 -47.28 24.03 -10.03
N GLU A 319 -47.34 22.73 -9.74
CA GLU A 319 -48.61 21.98 -9.74
C GLU A 319 -49.53 22.48 -8.64
N ASP A 320 -49.00 22.78 -7.45
CA ASP A 320 -49.77 23.37 -6.35
C ASP A 320 -50.25 24.79 -6.70
N LEU A 321 -49.37 25.62 -7.32
CA LEU A 321 -49.73 26.96 -7.78
C LEU A 321 -50.80 26.95 -8.87
N ILE A 322 -50.73 26.04 -9.84
CA ILE A 322 -51.77 25.84 -10.88
C ILE A 322 -53.08 25.44 -10.22
N LYS A 323 -53.05 24.47 -9.29
CA LYS A 323 -54.22 24.02 -8.56
C LYS A 323 -54.92 25.14 -7.78
N SER A 324 -54.11 25.99 -7.10
CA SER A 324 -54.65 27.17 -6.40
C SER A 324 -55.26 28.18 -7.36
N SER A 325 -54.61 28.46 -8.51
CA SER A 325 -55.11 29.37 -9.54
C SER A 325 -56.44 28.92 -10.14
N LYS A 326 -56.64 27.60 -10.35
CA LYS A 326 -57.92 27.01 -10.76
C LYS A 326 -59.01 27.22 -9.69
N LYS A 327 -58.67 27.04 -8.41
CA LYS A 327 -59.60 27.26 -7.29
C LYS A 327 -60.03 28.74 -7.20
N GLU A 328 -59.08 29.66 -7.43
CA GLU A 328 -59.33 31.10 -7.52
C GLU A 328 -60.06 31.51 -8.82
N LYS A 329 -60.27 30.60 -9.78
CA LYS A 329 -60.83 30.85 -11.12
C LYS A 329 -60.06 31.91 -11.92
N SER A 330 -58.74 32.03 -11.66
CA SER A 330 -57.86 32.98 -12.35
C SER A 330 -57.15 32.32 -13.52
N LEU A 331 -57.72 32.44 -14.73
CA LEU A 331 -57.18 31.87 -15.95
C LEU A 331 -55.78 32.43 -16.27
N GLU A 332 -55.56 33.71 -15.97
CA GLU A 332 -54.25 34.37 -16.19
C GLU A 332 -53.16 33.75 -15.36
N LYS A 333 -53.38 33.54 -14.04
CA LYS A 333 -52.41 32.88 -13.14
C LYS A 333 -52.21 31.42 -13.53
N GLU A 334 -53.30 30.73 -13.89
CA GLU A 334 -53.22 29.33 -14.34
C GLU A 334 -52.31 29.20 -15.56
N LEU A 335 -52.54 30.05 -16.59
CA LEU A 335 -51.73 30.07 -17.81
C LEU A 335 -50.27 30.44 -17.49
N TYR A 336 -50.04 31.41 -16.61
CA TYR A 336 -48.69 31.81 -16.21
C TYR A 336 -47.92 30.65 -15.57
N TYR A 337 -48.48 30.00 -14.54
CA TYR A 337 -47.79 28.91 -13.83
C TYR A 337 -47.65 27.65 -14.69
N THR A 338 -48.56 27.40 -15.62
CA THR A 338 -48.43 26.32 -16.62
C THR A 338 -47.25 26.58 -17.56
N LYS A 339 -47.06 27.82 -18.04
CA LYS A 339 -45.89 28.20 -18.84
C LYS A 339 -44.61 28.08 -18.04
N GLN A 340 -44.61 28.46 -16.76
CA GLN A 340 -43.46 28.32 -15.88
C GLN A 340 -43.11 26.83 -15.65
N LEU A 341 -44.08 25.97 -15.42
CA LEU A 341 -43.86 24.52 -15.29
C LEU A 341 -43.19 23.92 -16.53
N LEU A 342 -43.63 24.30 -17.73
CA LEU A 342 -42.99 23.87 -18.99
C LEU A 342 -41.53 24.33 -19.10
N LYS A 343 -41.23 25.56 -18.64
CA LYS A 343 -39.84 26.05 -18.58
C LYS A 343 -39.01 25.25 -17.58
N VAL A 344 -39.56 24.96 -16.40
CA VAL A 344 -38.94 24.14 -15.37
C VAL A 344 -38.60 22.74 -15.92
N ASP A 345 -39.58 22.08 -16.58
CA ASP A 345 -39.38 20.76 -17.17
C ASP A 345 -38.28 20.79 -18.24
N SER A 346 -38.27 21.83 -19.09
CA SER A 346 -37.20 22.00 -20.08
C SER A 346 -35.81 22.10 -19.46
N VAL A 347 -35.67 22.84 -18.34
CA VAL A 347 -34.39 22.96 -17.61
C VAL A 347 -33.95 21.60 -17.04
N LEU A 348 -34.86 20.90 -16.36
CA LEU A 348 -34.58 19.60 -15.76
C LEU A 348 -34.21 18.54 -16.81
N VAL A 349 -34.97 18.46 -17.91
CA VAL A 349 -34.68 17.51 -19.01
C VAL A 349 -33.30 17.78 -19.61
N ARG A 350 -32.97 19.04 -19.87
CA ARG A 350 -31.65 19.41 -20.39
C ARG A 350 -30.55 18.96 -19.44
N ASP A 351 -30.62 19.31 -18.16
CA ASP A 351 -29.62 18.97 -17.18
C ASP A 351 -29.44 17.45 -17.09
N PHE A 352 -30.52 16.69 -16.99
CA PHE A 352 -30.48 15.22 -16.87
C PHE A 352 -29.91 14.56 -18.12
N SER A 353 -30.29 15.02 -19.32
CA SER A 353 -29.80 14.47 -20.59
C SER A 353 -28.30 14.70 -20.79
N TYR A 354 -27.76 15.77 -20.22
CA TYR A 354 -26.32 16.07 -20.27
C TYR A 354 -25.55 15.32 -19.20
N LEU A 355 -25.97 15.41 -17.94
CA LEU A 355 -25.21 14.96 -16.77
C LEU A 355 -25.13 13.44 -16.66
N SER A 356 -26.27 12.76 -16.89
CA SER A 356 -26.37 11.31 -16.65
C SER A 356 -25.42 10.47 -17.52
N PRO A 357 -25.42 10.60 -18.86
CA PRO A 357 -24.50 9.81 -19.68
C PRO A 357 -23.04 10.18 -19.42
N ARG A 358 -22.76 11.43 -19.08
CA ARG A 358 -21.42 11.92 -18.90
C ARG A 358 -20.76 11.39 -17.62
N ILE A 359 -21.48 11.47 -16.50
CA ILE A 359 -20.97 10.92 -15.23
C ILE A 359 -20.78 9.41 -15.32
N HIS A 360 -21.70 8.71 -15.97
CA HIS A 360 -21.61 7.27 -16.17
C HIS A 360 -20.40 6.89 -17.04
N LYS A 361 -20.21 7.55 -18.18
CA LYS A 361 -19.13 7.24 -19.11
C LYS A 361 -17.76 7.64 -18.56
N GLU A 362 -17.61 8.82 -17.97
CA GLU A 362 -16.31 9.40 -17.64
C GLU A 362 -15.87 9.11 -16.19
N TYR A 363 -16.80 8.81 -15.28
CA TYR A 363 -16.50 8.45 -13.91
C TYR A 363 -16.72 6.96 -13.62
N ASP A 364 -17.98 6.47 -13.75
CA ASP A 364 -18.30 5.11 -13.33
C ASP A 364 -17.57 4.05 -14.17
N THR A 365 -17.50 4.23 -15.49
CA THR A 365 -16.80 3.29 -16.38
C THR A 365 -15.29 3.27 -16.07
N ARG A 366 -14.68 4.43 -15.83
CA ARG A 366 -13.25 4.49 -15.44
C ARG A 366 -13.01 3.82 -14.10
N LEU A 367 -13.85 4.09 -13.11
CA LEU A 367 -13.76 3.44 -11.80
C LEU A 367 -13.83 1.91 -11.92
N LEU A 368 -14.70 1.38 -12.80
CA LEU A 368 -14.80 -0.05 -13.07
C LEU A 368 -13.53 -0.60 -13.75
N ILE A 369 -12.95 0.14 -14.70
CA ILE A 369 -11.68 -0.24 -15.35
C ILE A 369 -10.56 -0.28 -14.32
N ASP A 370 -10.40 0.76 -13.51
CA ASP A 370 -9.39 0.82 -12.46
C ASP A 370 -9.53 -0.33 -11.46
N LYS A 371 -10.77 -0.63 -11.05
CA LYS A 371 -11.08 -1.75 -10.16
C LYS A 371 -10.75 -3.10 -10.79
N LYS A 372 -11.10 -3.28 -12.08
CA LYS A 372 -10.74 -4.48 -12.86
C LYS A 372 -9.23 -4.65 -12.89
N ASP A 373 -8.47 -3.60 -13.24
CA ASP A 373 -7.02 -3.65 -13.33
C ASP A 373 -6.36 -3.95 -11.97
N GLN A 374 -6.90 -3.40 -10.88
CA GLN A 374 -6.45 -3.74 -9.53
C GLN A 374 -6.68 -5.21 -9.19
N LEU A 375 -7.87 -5.75 -9.55
CA LEU A 375 -8.21 -7.16 -9.32
C LEU A 375 -7.32 -8.09 -10.16
N GLU A 376 -7.04 -7.73 -11.41
CA GLU A 376 -6.13 -8.49 -12.28
C GLU A 376 -4.71 -8.52 -11.71
N ARG A 377 -4.17 -7.37 -11.25
CA ARG A 377 -2.85 -7.32 -10.59
C ARG A 377 -2.79 -8.19 -9.34
N LYS A 378 -3.82 -8.14 -8.48
CA LYS A 378 -3.92 -9.00 -7.29
C LYS A 378 -4.02 -10.48 -7.65
N SER A 379 -4.76 -10.82 -8.71
CA SER A 379 -4.88 -12.21 -9.21
C SER A 379 -3.54 -12.72 -9.75
N LYS A 380 -2.84 -11.93 -10.60
CA LYS A 380 -1.51 -12.26 -11.11
C LYS A 380 -0.49 -12.43 -9.97
N GLY A 381 -0.51 -11.53 -8.99
CA GLY A 381 0.35 -11.62 -7.82
C GLY A 381 0.13 -12.91 -7.01
N ARG A 382 -1.12 -13.32 -6.79
CA ARG A 382 -1.45 -14.61 -6.14
C ARG A 382 -0.97 -15.81 -6.95
N LEU A 383 -1.14 -15.79 -8.26
CA LEU A 383 -0.69 -16.87 -9.14
C LEU A 383 0.83 -17.01 -9.11
N ILE A 384 1.58 -15.91 -9.16
CA ILE A 384 3.04 -15.91 -9.03
C ILE A 384 3.47 -16.47 -7.68
N SER A 385 2.84 -16.03 -6.58
CA SER A 385 3.19 -16.54 -5.24
C SER A 385 2.91 -18.03 -5.11
N MET A 386 1.83 -18.53 -5.71
CA MET A 386 1.51 -19.96 -5.73
C MET A 386 2.56 -20.77 -6.53
N ILE A 387 3.00 -20.28 -7.68
CA ILE A 387 4.06 -20.90 -8.48
C ILE A 387 5.38 -20.96 -7.69
N VAL A 388 5.74 -19.87 -7.01
CA VAL A 388 6.95 -19.84 -6.15
C VAL A 388 6.86 -20.85 -5.01
N CYS A 389 5.70 -20.95 -4.33
CA CYS A 389 5.48 -21.94 -3.28
C CYS A 389 5.62 -23.37 -3.80
N ILE A 390 5.05 -23.68 -4.97
CA ILE A 390 5.17 -25.01 -5.61
C ILE A 390 6.63 -25.29 -5.97
N ALA A 391 7.34 -24.32 -6.55
CA ALA A 391 8.76 -24.49 -6.90
C ALA A 391 9.63 -24.76 -5.66
N LEU A 392 9.39 -24.04 -4.56
CA LEU A 392 10.05 -24.30 -3.27
C LEU A 392 9.73 -25.69 -2.72
N ALA A 393 8.46 -26.11 -2.77
CA ALA A 393 8.05 -27.43 -2.32
C ALA A 393 8.75 -28.53 -3.14
N LEU A 394 8.82 -28.40 -4.46
CA LEU A 394 9.54 -29.34 -5.34
C LEU A 394 11.05 -29.35 -5.07
N PHE A 395 11.63 -28.19 -4.79
CA PHE A 395 13.05 -28.08 -4.42
C PHE A 395 13.33 -28.83 -3.11
N PHE A 396 12.52 -28.62 -2.07
CA PHE A 396 12.67 -29.34 -0.80
C PHE A 396 12.42 -30.86 -0.95
N LEU A 397 11.44 -31.24 -1.77
CA LEU A 397 11.18 -32.64 -2.08
C LEU A 397 12.38 -33.27 -2.79
N GLY A 398 12.96 -32.60 -3.78
CA GLY A 398 14.18 -33.04 -4.46
C GLY A 398 15.35 -33.21 -3.49
N MET A 399 15.55 -32.24 -2.60
CA MET A 399 16.58 -32.30 -1.56
C MET A 399 16.35 -33.45 -0.57
N PHE A 400 15.09 -33.70 -0.19
CA PHE A 400 14.71 -34.81 0.66
C PHE A 400 14.99 -36.16 -0.01
N ILE A 401 14.59 -36.31 -1.28
CA ILE A 401 14.84 -37.51 -2.08
C ILE A 401 16.35 -37.77 -2.21
N PHE A 402 17.13 -36.70 -2.51
CA PHE A 402 18.58 -36.80 -2.62
C PHE A 402 19.22 -37.28 -1.28
N ARG A 403 18.79 -36.72 -0.14
CA ARG A 403 19.24 -37.15 1.19
C ARG A 403 18.87 -38.61 1.45
N TYR A 404 17.65 -38.99 1.11
CA TYR A 404 17.16 -40.39 1.30
C TYR A 404 18.02 -41.39 0.52
N TYR A 405 18.27 -41.14 -0.78
CA TYR A 405 19.12 -42.03 -1.59
C TYR A 405 20.57 -42.07 -1.09
N ARG A 406 21.12 -40.95 -0.68
CA ARG A 406 22.46 -40.88 -0.10
C ARG A 406 22.54 -41.73 1.18
N GLU A 407 21.59 -41.61 2.04
CA GLU A 407 21.53 -42.36 3.30
C GLU A 407 21.42 -43.89 3.06
N GLN A 408 20.58 -44.30 2.13
CA GLN A 408 20.47 -45.68 1.67
C GLN A 408 21.80 -46.24 1.14
N LYS A 409 22.53 -45.44 0.36
CA LYS A 409 23.85 -45.84 -0.15
C LYS A 409 24.87 -46.00 0.99
N VAL A 410 24.90 -45.11 1.96
CA VAL A 410 25.77 -45.20 3.12
C VAL A 410 25.42 -46.44 3.95
N GLN A 411 24.14 -46.69 4.19
CA GLN A 411 23.69 -47.86 4.94
C GLN A 411 24.12 -49.18 4.29
N ARG A 412 23.93 -49.31 2.98
CA ARG A 412 24.36 -50.52 2.26
C ARG A 412 25.87 -50.76 2.39
N LYS A 413 26.68 -49.69 2.23
CA LYS A 413 28.13 -49.79 2.36
C LYS A 413 28.57 -50.12 3.80
N TYR A 414 27.87 -49.60 4.77
CA TYR A 414 28.11 -49.93 6.17
C TYR A 414 27.82 -51.43 6.45
N THR A 415 26.67 -51.93 5.99
CA THR A 415 26.28 -53.35 6.20
C THR A 415 27.25 -54.31 5.48
N GLU A 416 27.68 -53.98 4.23
CA GLU A 416 28.70 -54.77 3.52
C GLU A 416 30.01 -54.85 4.32
N LEU A 417 30.44 -53.72 4.92
CA LEU A 417 31.67 -53.70 5.70
C LEU A 417 31.54 -54.49 7.00
N GLN A 418 30.43 -54.35 7.69
CA GLN A 418 30.15 -55.14 8.90
C GLN A 418 30.16 -56.65 8.63
N TYR A 419 29.54 -57.07 7.52
CA TYR A 419 29.58 -58.48 7.08
C TYR A 419 31.01 -58.97 6.86
N LYS A 420 31.86 -58.21 6.15
CA LYS A 420 33.28 -58.54 5.94
C LYS A 420 34.07 -58.60 7.25
N LEU A 421 33.81 -57.72 8.20
CA LEU A 421 34.48 -57.72 9.50
C LEU A 421 34.09 -58.96 10.33
N SER A 422 32.83 -59.41 10.26
CA SER A 422 32.37 -60.61 10.92
C SER A 422 32.94 -61.88 10.31
N GLU A 423 33.01 -61.99 8.96
CA GLU A 423 33.65 -63.12 8.28
C GLU A 423 35.16 -63.21 8.53
N GLN A 424 35.86 -62.05 8.59
CA GLN A 424 37.28 -62.04 8.93
C GLN A 424 37.54 -62.56 10.35
N GLY A 425 36.63 -62.22 11.29
CA GLY A 425 36.67 -62.75 12.66
C GLY A 425 36.48 -64.28 12.70
N LEU A 426 35.65 -64.85 11.84
CA LEU A 426 35.43 -66.34 11.72
C LEU A 426 36.62 -67.00 11.02
N LYS A 427 37.16 -66.44 9.94
CA LYS A 427 38.31 -66.99 9.19
C LYS A 427 39.62 -66.99 10.01
N VAL A 428 39.80 -66.09 10.95
CA VAL A 428 40.94 -66.10 11.89
C VAL A 428 40.81 -67.25 12.88
N ARG A 429 39.61 -67.73 13.23
CA ARG A 429 39.38 -68.95 14.04
C ARG A 429 39.67 -70.22 13.23
N GLU A 430 39.28 -70.30 11.96
CA GLU A 430 39.50 -71.46 11.10
C GLU A 430 40.95 -71.60 10.56
N LYS A 431 41.67 -70.49 10.37
CA LYS A 431 43.02 -70.49 9.82
C LYS A 431 44.10 -71.04 10.76
N ASN A 432 43.78 -71.13 12.05
CA ASN A 432 44.61 -71.85 13.03
C ASN A 432 44.55 -73.38 12.90
N GLU A 433 43.66 -73.93 12.09
CA GLU A 433 43.48 -75.39 11.94
C GLU A 433 43.95 -75.94 10.59
N LYS A 434 44.25 -75.16 9.56
CA LYS A 434 44.66 -75.63 8.21
C LYS A 434 45.86 -74.90 7.66
N LEU A 435 47.05 -75.21 8.16
CA LEU A 435 48.32 -74.98 7.51
C LEU A 435 48.94 -76.31 7.14
N LYS A 436 48.41 -76.98 6.06
CA LYS A 436 49.18 -77.94 5.23
C LYS A 436 48.55 -78.05 3.85
N ALA A 437 49.42 -77.86 2.89
CA ALA A 437 49.35 -78.29 1.48
C ALA A 437 48.94 -77.21 0.41
N GLU A 438 49.84 -77.11 -0.46
CA GLU A 438 49.93 -77.03 -1.93
C GLU A 438 50.42 -75.73 -2.50
N GLY A 439 51.63 -75.88 -3.09
CA GLY A 439 52.31 -74.87 -3.86
C GLY A 439 52.03 -75.03 -5.35
N GLU A 440 51.81 -73.87 -6.01
CA GLU A 440 52.06 -73.72 -7.47
C GLU A 440 53.27 -72.78 -7.69
N GLN A 441 54.28 -73.31 -8.33
CA GLN A 441 55.50 -72.64 -8.70
C GLN A 441 55.28 -71.66 -9.83
N ARG A 442 55.38 -70.35 -9.56
CA ARG A 442 55.79 -69.33 -10.52
C ARG A 442 57.19 -68.87 -10.17
N LYS A 443 58.07 -68.66 -11.21
CA LYS A 443 59.44 -68.17 -11.04
C LYS A 443 59.43 -66.89 -10.17
N SER A 444 59.75 -67.05 -8.93
CA SER A 444 59.97 -65.97 -7.97
C SER A 444 61.44 -65.56 -8.02
N VAL A 445 61.70 -64.23 -7.89
CA VAL A 445 63.07 -63.69 -7.73
C VAL A 445 63.69 -64.12 -6.38
N LEU A 446 62.87 -64.65 -5.49
CA LEU A 446 63.24 -65.07 -4.14
C LEU A 446 63.27 -66.62 -4.07
N THR A 447 64.22 -67.15 -3.34
CA THR A 447 64.24 -68.58 -3.04
C THR A 447 63.11 -68.97 -2.03
N ALA A 448 62.72 -70.26 -2.01
CA ALA A 448 61.65 -70.73 -1.10
C ALA A 448 61.99 -70.43 0.37
N GLU A 449 63.27 -70.54 0.76
CA GLU A 449 63.78 -70.23 2.08
C GLU A 449 63.66 -68.72 2.42
N GLN A 450 63.97 -67.84 1.47
CA GLN A 450 63.84 -66.39 1.63
C GLN A 450 62.38 -65.95 1.72
N ILE A 451 61.48 -66.64 0.99
CA ILE A 451 60.02 -66.38 1.06
C ILE A 451 59.49 -66.79 2.45
N GLN A 452 59.96 -67.91 2.98
CA GLN A 452 59.50 -68.42 4.30
C GLN A 452 60.04 -67.55 5.45
N ASP A 453 61.32 -67.09 5.37
CA ASP A 453 61.92 -66.19 6.35
C ASP A 453 61.24 -64.82 6.35
N LEU A 454 61.01 -64.20 5.17
CA LEU A 454 60.28 -62.94 5.05
C LEU A 454 58.82 -63.05 5.48
N SER A 455 58.16 -64.17 5.20
CA SER A 455 56.82 -64.44 5.64
C SER A 455 56.70 -64.45 7.18
N SER A 456 57.60 -65.16 7.84
CA SER A 456 57.61 -65.21 9.31
C SER A 456 57.92 -63.86 9.97
N LYS A 457 58.90 -63.14 9.43
CA LYS A 457 59.29 -61.81 9.93
C LYS A 457 58.20 -60.78 9.70
N LEU A 458 57.52 -60.78 8.54
CA LEU A 458 56.37 -59.92 8.27
C LEU A 458 55.15 -60.29 9.11
N SER A 459 54.89 -61.55 9.37
CA SER A 459 53.82 -61.99 10.26
C SER A 459 54.05 -61.51 11.68
N LEU A 460 55.31 -61.54 12.17
CA LEU A 460 55.70 -60.98 13.47
C LEU A 460 55.57 -59.45 13.49
N PHE A 461 55.94 -58.75 12.40
CA PHE A 461 55.76 -57.33 12.25
C PHE A 461 54.29 -56.93 12.24
N GLU A 462 53.42 -57.68 11.51
CA GLU A 462 51.96 -57.49 11.52
C GLU A 462 51.38 -57.72 12.92
N SER A 463 51.71 -58.81 13.60
CA SER A 463 51.22 -59.13 14.94
C SER A 463 51.64 -58.13 16.00
N ASN A 464 52.84 -57.61 15.92
CA ASN A 464 53.39 -56.60 16.84
C ASN A 464 52.93 -55.18 16.46
N LYS A 465 52.02 -55.02 15.47
CA LYS A 465 51.49 -53.72 14.98
C LYS A 465 52.61 -52.76 14.55
N GLY A 466 53.71 -53.24 14.02
CA GLY A 466 54.83 -52.41 13.61
C GLY A 466 54.51 -51.38 12.53
N PHE A 467 53.42 -51.63 11.78
CA PHE A 467 52.92 -50.74 10.73
C PHE A 467 52.32 -49.44 11.25
N VAL A 468 51.97 -49.32 12.54
CA VAL A 468 51.40 -48.11 13.15
C VAL A 468 52.45 -47.01 13.32
N LYS A 469 53.74 -47.35 13.27
CA LYS A 469 54.85 -46.39 13.45
C LYS A 469 54.82 -45.30 12.37
N LYS A 470 54.75 -44.02 12.80
CA LYS A 470 54.82 -42.86 11.91
C LYS A 470 56.10 -42.84 11.09
N GLY A 471 56.02 -42.47 9.80
CA GLY A 471 57.18 -42.33 8.93
C GLY A 471 57.86 -43.63 8.57
N LEU A 472 57.13 -44.76 8.61
CA LEU A 472 57.61 -46.06 8.17
C LEU A 472 57.79 -46.03 6.66
N THR A 473 59.04 -46.27 6.19
CA THR A 473 59.37 -46.37 4.76
C THR A 473 59.80 -47.79 4.46
N GLN A 474 59.79 -48.18 3.21
CA GLN A 474 60.25 -49.49 2.75
C GLN A 474 61.67 -49.78 3.17
N ASN A 475 62.57 -48.80 3.10
CA ASN A 475 63.95 -48.91 3.58
C ASN A 475 64.05 -49.21 5.07
N LYS A 476 63.27 -48.47 5.91
CA LYS A 476 63.24 -48.68 7.34
C LYS A 476 62.72 -50.09 7.72
N LEU A 477 61.67 -50.56 7.02
CA LEU A 477 61.16 -51.88 7.25
C LEU A 477 62.12 -52.95 6.79
N ALA A 478 62.76 -52.80 5.62
CA ALA A 478 63.78 -53.74 5.15
C ALA A 478 64.93 -53.90 6.13
N LEU A 479 65.45 -52.76 6.67
CA LEU A 479 66.49 -52.80 7.72
C LEU A 479 66.00 -53.49 8.99
N GLN A 480 64.77 -53.22 9.45
CA GLN A 480 64.17 -53.84 10.64
C GLN A 480 63.98 -55.37 10.49
N LEU A 481 63.76 -55.83 9.30
CA LEU A 481 63.58 -57.25 8.99
C LEU A 481 64.89 -57.96 8.59
N ASN A 482 66.03 -57.26 8.66
CA ASN A 482 67.33 -57.71 8.20
C ASN A 482 67.32 -58.28 6.77
N THR A 483 66.77 -57.44 5.87
CA THR A 483 66.69 -57.74 4.42
C THR A 483 66.98 -56.50 3.59
N ASN A 484 67.07 -56.61 2.29
CA ASN A 484 67.18 -55.45 1.41
C ASN A 484 65.83 -55.01 0.86
N THR A 485 65.72 -53.76 0.40
CA THR A 485 64.48 -53.16 -0.13
C THR A 485 63.96 -53.85 -1.37
N SER A 486 64.85 -54.42 -2.20
CA SER A 486 64.49 -55.16 -3.43
C SER A 486 63.75 -56.44 -3.08
N TYR A 487 64.33 -57.24 -2.16
CA TYR A 487 63.68 -58.49 -1.72
C TYR A 487 62.34 -58.23 -1.01
N LEU A 488 62.27 -57.25 -0.17
CA LEU A 488 61.03 -56.87 0.50
C LEU A 488 59.96 -56.42 -0.52
N SER A 489 60.37 -55.62 -1.55
CA SER A 489 59.46 -55.17 -2.63
C SER A 489 58.96 -56.36 -3.45
N SER A 490 59.86 -57.23 -3.88
CA SER A 490 59.49 -58.43 -4.66
C SER A 490 58.51 -59.32 -3.86
N TYR A 491 58.80 -59.57 -2.59
CA TYR A 491 57.91 -60.34 -1.73
C TYR A 491 56.53 -59.72 -1.60
N ILE A 492 56.41 -58.43 -1.30
CA ILE A 492 55.11 -57.75 -1.16
C ILE A 492 54.36 -57.76 -2.46
N ASN A 493 55.04 -57.46 -3.60
CA ASN A 493 54.40 -57.45 -4.93
C ASN A 493 53.95 -58.84 -5.34
N GLU A 494 54.77 -59.89 -5.11
CA GLU A 494 54.46 -61.26 -5.54
C GLU A 494 53.48 -61.96 -4.60
N GLN A 495 53.68 -61.88 -3.29
CA GLN A 495 52.89 -62.65 -2.31
C GLN A 495 51.65 -61.88 -1.84
N LYS A 496 51.73 -60.54 -1.69
CA LYS A 496 50.57 -59.72 -1.29
C LYS A 496 49.86 -59.05 -2.48
N LYS A 497 50.42 -59.16 -3.72
CA LYS A 497 49.89 -58.60 -4.98
C LYS A 497 49.62 -57.09 -4.91
N MET A 498 50.41 -56.36 -4.19
CA MET A 498 50.30 -54.91 -4.02
C MET A 498 51.65 -54.26 -3.77
N ASN A 499 51.74 -52.95 -3.94
CA ASN A 499 52.97 -52.20 -3.61
C ASN A 499 53.07 -51.98 -2.11
N PHE A 500 54.25 -51.58 -1.64
CA PHE A 500 54.55 -51.36 -0.21
C PHE A 500 53.58 -50.36 0.44
N ASN A 501 53.31 -49.20 -0.23
CA ASN A 501 52.47 -48.17 0.35
C ASN A 501 51.03 -48.65 0.50
N ARG A 502 50.49 -49.40 -0.43
CA ARG A 502 49.17 -49.99 -0.36
C ARG A 502 49.12 -51.08 0.72
N TYR A 503 50.10 -51.92 0.83
CA TYR A 503 50.21 -52.93 1.85
C TYR A 503 50.16 -52.33 3.28
N ILE A 504 51.01 -51.34 3.56
CA ILE A 504 51.00 -50.67 4.85
C ILE A 504 49.69 -49.88 5.07
N GLY A 505 49.14 -49.28 4.01
CA GLY A 505 47.85 -48.57 4.03
C GLY A 505 46.68 -49.52 4.41
N GLU A 506 46.62 -50.70 3.78
CA GLU A 506 45.58 -51.70 4.12
C GLU A 506 45.69 -52.22 5.55
N LEU A 507 46.92 -52.48 6.04
CA LEU A 507 47.13 -52.88 7.44
C LEU A 507 46.70 -51.80 8.43
N ARG A 508 47.02 -50.54 8.18
CA ARG A 508 46.64 -49.39 9.00
C ARG A 508 45.14 -49.15 9.02
N ILE A 509 44.50 -49.21 7.87
CA ILE A 509 43.05 -48.99 7.76
C ILE A 509 42.27 -50.19 8.36
N SER A 510 42.73 -51.42 8.12
CA SER A 510 42.10 -52.60 8.74
C SER A 510 42.21 -52.53 10.27
N TYR A 511 43.37 -52.16 10.81
CA TYR A 511 43.57 -51.98 12.25
C TYR A 511 42.61 -50.94 12.84
N ILE A 512 42.57 -49.71 12.25
CA ILE A 512 41.70 -48.66 12.79
C ILE A 512 40.21 -49.01 12.62
N THR A 513 39.83 -49.72 11.54
CA THR A 513 38.45 -50.15 11.31
C THR A 513 38.03 -51.20 12.38
N GLN A 514 38.91 -52.14 12.73
CA GLN A 514 38.67 -53.06 13.85
C GLN A 514 38.54 -52.33 15.18
N LEU A 515 39.39 -51.34 15.49
CA LEU A 515 39.29 -50.54 16.71
C LEU A 515 37.95 -49.77 16.76
N LEU A 516 37.54 -49.14 15.66
CA LEU A 516 36.27 -48.46 15.57
C LEU A 516 35.06 -49.42 15.73
N ASN A 517 35.22 -50.68 15.29
CA ASN A 517 34.17 -51.69 15.43
C ASN A 517 34.08 -52.31 16.82
N SER A 518 35.22 -52.56 17.49
CA SER A 518 35.31 -53.31 18.74
C SER A 518 35.36 -52.45 20.01
N ASN A 519 35.78 -51.16 19.91
CA ASN A 519 35.98 -50.34 21.08
C ASN A 519 35.35 -48.95 20.95
N ARG A 520 34.29 -48.70 21.73
CA ARG A 520 33.48 -47.48 21.74
C ARG A 520 34.29 -46.19 21.96
N LYS A 521 35.44 -46.27 22.65
CA LYS A 521 36.32 -45.13 22.90
C LYS A 521 36.75 -44.45 21.59
N TYR A 522 37.14 -45.24 20.58
CA TYR A 522 37.64 -44.69 19.29
C TYR A 522 36.57 -44.00 18.45
N LEU A 523 35.29 -44.30 18.68
CA LEU A 523 34.19 -43.57 18.00
C LEU A 523 34.08 -42.10 18.40
N ASN A 524 34.73 -41.70 19.49
CA ASN A 524 34.74 -40.34 19.96
C ASN A 524 36.01 -39.57 19.56
N TYR A 525 36.93 -40.25 18.88
CA TYR A 525 38.17 -39.58 18.39
C TYR A 525 37.86 -38.76 17.15
N THR A 526 38.64 -37.66 17.00
CA THR A 526 38.63 -36.88 15.75
C THR A 526 39.24 -37.70 14.61
N ILE A 527 38.95 -37.36 13.38
CA ILE A 527 39.52 -38.04 12.22
C ILE A 527 41.04 -37.87 12.20
N GLU A 528 41.55 -36.76 12.69
CA GLU A 528 43.00 -36.50 12.91
C GLU A 528 43.58 -37.50 13.92
N ALA A 529 42.95 -37.64 15.06
CA ALA A 529 43.41 -38.55 16.11
C ALA A 529 43.38 -40.01 15.64
N LEU A 530 42.39 -40.44 14.88
CA LEU A 530 42.32 -41.75 14.27
C LEU A 530 43.40 -41.98 13.21
N ALA A 531 43.72 -40.96 12.41
CA ALA A 531 44.83 -41.01 11.46
C ALA A 531 46.17 -41.18 12.21
N GLU A 532 46.38 -40.45 13.31
CA GLU A 532 47.57 -40.54 14.15
C GLU A 532 47.70 -41.90 14.81
N GLU A 533 46.63 -42.44 15.35
CA GLU A 533 46.56 -43.77 15.98
C GLU A 533 47.02 -44.90 15.05
N CYS A 534 46.72 -44.82 13.77
CA CYS A 534 47.15 -45.80 12.77
C CYS A 534 48.44 -45.41 12.02
N GLY A 535 49.10 -44.35 12.42
CA GLY A 535 50.37 -43.91 11.85
C GLY A 535 50.30 -43.16 10.50
N ILE A 536 49.12 -42.62 10.14
CA ILE A 536 48.90 -41.80 8.94
C ILE A 536 48.99 -40.34 9.34
N SER A 537 49.89 -39.59 8.70
CA SER A 537 50.20 -38.20 9.11
C SER A 537 49.20 -37.15 8.57
N SER A 538 48.34 -37.49 7.63
CA SER A 538 47.41 -36.57 6.98
C SER A 538 45.97 -37.04 7.15
N ARG A 539 45.12 -36.19 7.71
CA ARG A 539 43.64 -36.39 7.79
C ARG A 539 43.02 -36.69 6.44
N GLN A 540 43.42 -35.94 5.41
CA GLN A 540 42.88 -36.15 4.07
C GLN A 540 43.27 -37.49 3.52
N ASN A 541 44.54 -37.85 3.59
CA ASN A 541 45.03 -39.13 3.12
C ASN A 541 44.38 -40.32 3.88
N PHE A 542 44.20 -40.19 5.20
CA PHE A 542 43.48 -41.16 5.99
C PHE A 542 42.03 -41.32 5.51
N SER A 543 41.30 -40.21 5.29
CA SER A 543 39.91 -40.28 4.89
C SER A 543 39.71 -40.86 3.47
N ASP A 544 40.63 -40.58 2.57
CA ASP A 544 40.59 -41.08 1.20
C ASP A 544 40.99 -42.56 1.16
N LEU A 545 42.03 -42.96 1.88
CA LEU A 545 42.47 -44.34 1.99
C LEU A 545 41.38 -45.23 2.71
N PHE A 546 40.78 -44.69 3.77
CA PHE A 546 39.69 -45.37 4.47
C PHE A 546 38.47 -45.59 3.53
N TYR A 547 38.15 -44.59 2.71
CA TYR A 547 37.07 -44.74 1.71
C TYR A 547 37.45 -45.70 0.59
N GLU A 548 38.69 -45.67 0.11
CA GLU A 548 39.17 -46.58 -0.95
C GLU A 548 39.08 -48.07 -0.49
N ILE A 549 39.49 -48.35 0.73
CA ILE A 549 39.56 -49.73 1.26
C ILE A 549 38.18 -50.22 1.74
N ASN A 550 37.45 -49.37 2.46
CA ASN A 550 36.20 -49.76 3.12
C ASN A 550 34.93 -49.38 2.33
N GLY A 551 35.05 -48.55 1.29
CA GLY A 551 33.92 -48.09 0.45
C GLY A 551 32.97 -47.12 1.14
N ILE A 552 33.29 -46.67 2.37
CA ILE A 552 32.52 -45.72 3.18
C ILE A 552 33.45 -44.68 3.79
N ARG A 553 33.01 -43.42 3.94
CA ARG A 553 33.83 -42.39 4.59
C ARG A 553 33.92 -42.63 6.11
N PRO A 554 35.06 -42.33 6.75
CA PRO A 554 35.22 -42.57 8.20
C PRO A 554 34.12 -41.95 9.07
N LYS A 555 33.70 -40.72 8.73
CA LYS A 555 32.62 -40.02 9.46
C LYS A 555 31.28 -40.77 9.38
N ASP A 556 30.95 -41.29 8.19
CA ASP A 556 29.71 -41.99 7.97
C ASP A 556 29.75 -43.38 8.67
N PHE A 557 30.91 -44.05 8.69
CA PHE A 557 31.12 -45.29 9.42
C PHE A 557 30.93 -45.09 10.93
N ILE A 558 31.60 -44.05 11.49
CA ILE A 558 31.51 -43.75 12.92
C ILE A 558 30.08 -43.40 13.32
N ARG A 559 29.38 -42.58 12.51
CA ARG A 559 27.98 -42.27 12.75
C ARG A 559 27.10 -43.52 12.78
N LYS A 560 27.20 -44.37 11.76
CA LYS A 560 26.42 -45.59 11.66
C LYS A 560 26.74 -46.57 12.79
N ARG A 561 27.99 -46.69 13.21
CA ARG A 561 28.38 -47.54 14.33
C ARG A 561 27.85 -47.03 15.67
N LYS A 562 27.80 -45.71 15.84
CA LYS A 562 27.16 -45.12 17.03
C LYS A 562 25.67 -45.38 17.06
N GLU A 563 24.97 -45.16 15.93
CA GLU A 563 23.54 -45.42 15.77
C GLU A 563 23.24 -46.92 16.15
N GLU A 564 24.00 -47.87 15.59
CA GLU A 564 23.86 -49.32 15.91
C GLU A 564 24.08 -49.65 17.39
N LEU A 565 25.02 -48.98 18.08
CA LEU A 565 25.32 -49.21 19.50
C LEU A 565 24.35 -48.49 20.45
N GLU A 566 23.53 -47.58 19.95
CA GLU A 566 22.44 -46.90 20.68
C GLU A 566 21.11 -47.68 20.54
N GLU A 567 20.95 -48.44 19.45
CA GLU A 567 19.76 -49.26 19.20
C GLU A 567 19.81 -50.64 19.88
N ASN A 568 21.03 -51.11 20.27
CA ASN A 568 21.28 -52.33 21.03
C ASN A 568 21.64 -52.03 22.50
#